data_072b9b206d3dc3620ce0d349a3400694
#
_entry.id   072b9b206d3dc3620ce0d349a3400694
#
_cell.length_a   1.000
_cell.length_b   1.000
_cell.length_c   1.000
_cell.angle_alpha   90.00
_cell.angle_beta   90.00
_cell.angle_gamma   90.00
#
_symmetry.space_group_name_H-M   'P 1'
#
loop_
_entity.id
_entity.type
_entity.pdbx_description
1 polymer ?
#
loop_
_entity_poly.entity_id
_entity_poly.type
_entity_poly.pdbx_seq_one_letter_code
_entity_poly.pdbx_strand_id
1 'polypeptide(L)'
;MSNHDGSVPEDFGTRIENVLRRLVSGIPPDAEPRAVGGFLRDALMGRPGRDIDLTVSGDTIHLGQQLAREFDGTSVVLSEDHKVVRLLLPYQDSPFCVDLVPLQENPLYDLNNRDFTIDAMSISLADLLHSDWANKVTDPFGGRHDLENRLIRMVRTDVFQNDGLRLLRAVRLAASLGFEIEEETKATIMQNTSYLEDVSWERIRDEFLIILSSTQAMSYIYLMDNLGLLCKVIPELEQGRKVTQPKEHYWNVLEHNIETVGTFENLISRSYNPSWVLNHVPWSHGLAAYFKEVISDGHTRETLARLACLLHDVAKPATRTVEMNGRIRFLGHHSEGA
;
A
#
# COMPACT_ATOMS: atom_id res chain seq x y z
N MET A 1 -13.35 6.01 -25.61
CA MET A 1 -13.51 4.55 -25.51
C MET A 1 -12.19 3.94 -25.97
N SER A 2 -11.30 3.65 -25.07
CA SER A 2 -10.13 2.81 -25.28
C SER A 2 -10.11 1.86 -24.10
N ASN A 3 -10.52 0.63 -24.34
CA ASN A 3 -10.40 -0.50 -23.46
C ASN A 3 -8.92 -0.65 -23.08
N HIS A 4 -8.53 -0.28 -21.87
CA HIS A 4 -7.38 -0.88 -21.23
C HIS A 4 -7.85 -2.26 -20.75
N ASP A 5 -7.82 -3.20 -21.65
CA ASP A 5 -7.77 -4.61 -21.37
C ASP A 5 -6.49 -4.85 -20.57
N GLY A 6 -6.64 -5.15 -19.29
CA GLY A 6 -5.54 -5.45 -18.36
C GLY A 6 -4.94 -6.84 -18.61
N SER A 7 -4.89 -7.30 -19.83
CA SER A 7 -4.15 -8.50 -20.22
C SER A 7 -2.67 -8.22 -20.01
N VAL A 8 -2.07 -8.90 -19.03
CA VAL A 8 -0.61 -9.01 -18.90
C VAL A 8 -0.09 -9.49 -20.27
N PRO A 9 0.88 -8.79 -20.90
CA PRO A 9 1.43 -9.22 -22.18
C PRO A 9 1.85 -10.70 -22.06
N GLU A 10 1.54 -11.53 -23.06
CA GLU A 10 1.93 -12.96 -23.07
C GLU A 10 3.43 -13.16 -22.80
N ASP A 11 4.26 -12.20 -23.18
CA ASP A 11 5.69 -12.15 -22.92
C ASP A 11 6.02 -12.03 -21.41
N PHE A 12 5.19 -11.36 -20.57
CA PHE A 12 5.48 -11.20 -19.15
C PHE A 12 5.28 -12.50 -18.37
N GLY A 13 4.27 -13.30 -18.70
CA GLY A 13 4.06 -14.64 -18.11
C GLY A 13 5.25 -15.56 -18.38
N THR A 14 5.78 -15.58 -19.60
CA THR A 14 6.97 -16.32 -19.98
C THR A 14 8.23 -15.86 -19.22
N ARG A 15 8.36 -14.56 -18.95
CA ARG A 15 9.49 -13.98 -18.23
C ARG A 15 9.51 -14.43 -16.79
N ILE A 16 8.38 -14.35 -16.09
CA ILE A 16 8.27 -14.84 -14.71
C ILE A 16 8.57 -16.33 -14.63
N GLU A 17 8.02 -17.12 -15.54
CA GLU A 17 8.26 -18.55 -15.58
C GLU A 17 9.76 -18.87 -15.72
N ASN A 18 10.49 -18.16 -16.57
CA ASN A 18 11.92 -18.32 -16.71
C ASN A 18 12.69 -18.00 -15.42
N VAL A 19 12.31 -16.93 -14.69
CA VAL A 19 12.92 -16.61 -13.40
C VAL A 19 12.60 -17.68 -12.36
N LEU A 20 11.34 -18.13 -12.28
CA LEU A 20 10.94 -19.20 -11.37
C LEU A 20 11.68 -20.50 -11.65
N ARG A 21 11.87 -20.89 -12.92
CA ARG A 21 12.66 -22.07 -13.30
C ARG A 21 14.12 -21.94 -12.85
N ARG A 22 14.74 -20.78 -13.00
CA ARG A 22 16.10 -20.51 -12.49
C ARG A 22 16.14 -20.65 -10.98
N LEU A 23 15.19 -20.07 -10.26
CA LEU A 23 15.13 -20.18 -8.79
C LEU A 23 14.94 -21.63 -8.34
N VAL A 24 14.06 -22.40 -9.00
CA VAL A 24 13.88 -23.83 -8.70
C VAL A 24 15.17 -24.62 -8.92
N SER A 25 15.97 -24.27 -9.94
CA SER A 25 17.24 -24.98 -10.19
C SER A 25 18.38 -24.56 -9.25
N GLY A 26 18.39 -23.29 -8.80
CA GLY A 26 19.48 -22.75 -7.96
C GLY A 26 19.25 -22.91 -6.46
N ILE A 27 17.99 -23.05 -6.01
CA ILE A 27 17.67 -23.24 -4.59
C ILE A 27 17.68 -24.76 -4.28
N PRO A 28 18.49 -25.22 -3.31
CA PRO A 28 18.50 -26.62 -2.90
C PRO A 28 17.10 -27.10 -2.47
N PRO A 29 16.68 -28.33 -2.83
CA PRO A 29 15.36 -28.84 -2.45
C PRO A 29 15.11 -28.94 -0.94
N ASP A 30 16.15 -29.17 -0.15
CA ASP A 30 16.12 -29.24 1.32
C ASP A 30 15.91 -27.84 1.97
N ALA A 31 16.08 -26.77 1.22
CA ALA A 31 15.68 -25.42 1.64
C ALA A 31 14.15 -25.20 1.58
N GLU A 32 13.38 -26.14 1.03
CA GLU A 32 11.92 -26.12 0.96
C GLU A 32 11.32 -24.75 0.49
N PRO A 33 11.77 -24.21 -0.65
CA PRO A 33 11.34 -22.87 -1.07
C PRO A 33 9.84 -22.82 -1.34
N ARG A 34 9.17 -21.83 -0.76
CA ARG A 34 7.74 -21.58 -0.94
C ARG A 34 7.48 -20.15 -1.35
N ALA A 35 6.70 -19.97 -2.40
CA ALA A 35 6.15 -18.66 -2.75
C ALA A 35 4.99 -18.30 -1.80
N VAL A 36 4.96 -17.07 -1.36
CA VAL A 36 4.05 -16.58 -0.30
C VAL A 36 3.61 -15.13 -0.58
N GLY A 37 2.75 -14.61 0.27
CA GLY A 37 2.47 -13.17 0.38
C GLY A 37 1.87 -12.53 -0.85
N GLY A 38 2.27 -11.29 -1.07
CA GLY A 38 1.74 -10.45 -2.16
C GLY A 38 1.96 -11.04 -3.53
N PHE A 39 3.09 -11.69 -3.76
CA PHE A 39 3.37 -12.36 -5.03
C PHE A 39 2.34 -13.45 -5.36
N LEU A 40 2.06 -14.34 -4.41
CA LEU A 40 1.11 -15.43 -4.63
C LEU A 40 -0.32 -14.92 -4.79
N ARG A 41 -0.72 -13.95 -3.98
CA ARG A 41 -1.99 -13.24 -4.14
C ARG A 41 -2.15 -12.68 -5.55
N ASP A 42 -1.17 -11.90 -6.02
CA ASP A 42 -1.24 -11.24 -7.31
C ASP A 42 -1.19 -12.25 -8.47
N ALA A 43 -0.46 -13.35 -8.31
CA ALA A 43 -0.49 -14.47 -9.26
C ALA A 43 -1.88 -15.12 -9.35
N LEU A 44 -2.56 -15.35 -8.21
CA LEU A 44 -3.95 -15.87 -8.17
C LEU A 44 -4.94 -14.89 -8.80
N MET A 45 -4.68 -13.60 -8.75
CA MET A 45 -5.48 -12.56 -9.42
C MET A 45 -5.13 -12.41 -10.92
N GLY A 46 -4.23 -13.22 -11.48
CA GLY A 46 -3.81 -13.17 -12.88
C GLY A 46 -2.91 -11.97 -13.24
N ARG A 47 -2.32 -11.30 -12.26
CA ARG A 47 -1.43 -10.14 -12.43
C ARG A 47 -0.14 -10.24 -11.61
N PRO A 48 0.67 -11.28 -11.81
CA PRO A 48 1.90 -11.47 -11.06
C PRO A 48 2.86 -10.30 -11.26
N GLY A 49 3.45 -9.82 -10.15
CA GLY A 49 4.44 -8.75 -10.14
C GLY A 49 5.86 -9.23 -10.39
N ARG A 50 6.83 -8.30 -10.29
CA ARG A 50 8.27 -8.59 -10.34
C ARG A 50 8.88 -8.84 -8.97
N ASP A 51 8.11 -8.60 -7.92
CA ASP A 51 8.52 -8.82 -6.54
C ASP A 51 8.04 -10.23 -6.15
N ILE A 52 8.97 -11.12 -5.88
CA ILE A 52 8.73 -12.53 -5.58
C ILE A 52 9.09 -12.75 -4.10
N ASP A 53 8.10 -13.06 -3.27
CA ASP A 53 8.30 -13.36 -1.86
C ASP A 53 8.49 -14.87 -1.67
N LEU A 54 9.63 -15.28 -1.16
CA LEU A 54 9.95 -16.69 -0.86
C LEU A 54 10.27 -16.87 0.62
N THR A 55 9.65 -17.88 1.23
CA THR A 55 10.17 -18.44 2.48
C THR A 55 11.04 -19.64 2.19
N VAL A 56 12.17 -19.76 2.88
CA VAL A 56 13.13 -20.86 2.70
C VAL A 56 13.68 -21.33 4.04
N SER A 57 13.95 -22.62 4.17
CA SER A 57 14.65 -23.19 5.31
C SER A 57 16.16 -22.93 5.22
N GLY A 58 16.82 -22.69 6.35
CA GLY A 58 18.27 -22.54 6.43
C GLY A 58 18.77 -21.09 6.39
N ASP A 59 20.01 -20.90 5.92
CA ASP A 59 20.70 -19.62 5.90
C ASP A 59 20.38 -18.82 4.63
N THR A 60 19.42 -17.90 4.75
CA THR A 60 18.99 -17.03 3.65
C THR A 60 20.08 -16.08 3.17
N ILE A 61 20.98 -15.64 4.07
CA ILE A 61 22.08 -14.71 3.69
C ILE A 61 23.06 -15.44 2.78
N HIS A 62 23.47 -16.65 3.18
CA HIS A 62 24.36 -17.47 2.37
C HIS A 62 23.70 -17.86 1.03
N LEU A 63 22.45 -18.29 1.06
CA LEU A 63 21.68 -18.64 -0.14
C LEU A 63 21.54 -17.45 -1.09
N GLY A 64 21.19 -16.26 -0.59
CA GLY A 64 21.09 -15.05 -1.40
C GLY A 64 22.38 -14.67 -2.08
N GLN A 65 23.51 -14.79 -1.39
CA GLN A 65 24.86 -14.57 -1.97
C GLN A 65 25.22 -15.61 -3.03
N GLN A 66 24.87 -16.88 -2.81
CA GLN A 66 25.08 -17.95 -3.78
C GLN A 66 24.27 -17.68 -5.06
N LEU A 67 22.96 -17.44 -4.93
CA LEU A 67 22.07 -17.16 -6.07
C LEU A 67 22.47 -15.90 -6.83
N ALA A 68 22.94 -14.85 -6.12
CA ALA A 68 23.44 -13.65 -6.75
C ALA A 68 24.63 -13.93 -7.67
N ARG A 69 25.58 -14.77 -7.23
CA ARG A 69 26.73 -15.18 -8.05
C ARG A 69 26.32 -16.04 -9.25
N GLU A 70 25.41 -16.99 -9.03
CA GLU A 70 24.96 -17.93 -10.05
C GLU A 70 24.17 -17.24 -11.16
N PHE A 71 23.40 -16.20 -10.81
CA PHE A 71 22.48 -15.53 -11.73
C PHE A 71 22.92 -14.13 -12.18
N ASP A 72 24.20 -13.76 -11.92
CA ASP A 72 24.75 -12.44 -12.20
C ASP A 72 23.93 -11.30 -11.58
N GLY A 73 23.35 -11.56 -10.39
CA GLY A 73 22.49 -10.65 -9.65
C GLY A 73 23.25 -9.95 -8.49
N THR A 74 22.49 -9.23 -7.69
CA THR A 74 23.00 -8.58 -6.47
C THR A 74 22.16 -9.02 -5.28
N SER A 75 22.78 -9.38 -4.16
CA SER A 75 22.10 -9.66 -2.90
C SER A 75 22.31 -8.50 -1.92
N VAL A 76 21.22 -8.06 -1.27
CA VAL A 76 21.22 -7.01 -0.25
C VAL A 76 20.56 -7.56 1.00
N VAL A 77 21.24 -7.48 2.14
CA VAL A 77 20.64 -7.85 3.44
C VAL A 77 19.74 -6.70 3.88
N LEU A 78 18.43 -6.95 3.97
CA LEU A 78 17.44 -5.97 4.43
C LEU A 78 17.34 -5.94 5.95
N SER A 79 17.53 -7.10 6.60
CA SER A 79 17.55 -7.23 8.05
C SER A 79 18.51 -8.34 8.46
N GLU A 80 19.52 -8.00 9.24
CA GLU A 80 20.44 -9.01 9.80
C GLU A 80 19.78 -9.83 10.90
N ASP A 81 18.99 -9.19 11.78
CA ASP A 81 18.32 -9.84 12.90
C ASP A 81 17.28 -10.87 12.42
N HIS A 82 16.53 -10.51 11.38
CA HIS A 82 15.51 -11.39 10.78
C HIS A 82 16.05 -12.17 9.58
N LYS A 83 17.33 -12.00 9.20
CA LYS A 83 17.98 -12.66 8.07
C LYS A 83 17.19 -12.51 6.76
N VAL A 84 16.58 -11.36 6.53
CA VAL A 84 15.83 -11.08 5.30
C VAL A 84 16.79 -10.57 4.25
N VAL A 85 16.77 -11.18 3.07
CA VAL A 85 17.66 -10.86 1.95
C VAL A 85 16.85 -10.55 0.72
N ARG A 86 17.14 -9.43 0.07
CA ARG A 86 16.65 -9.10 -1.26
C ARG A 86 17.67 -9.47 -2.31
N LEU A 87 17.26 -10.28 -3.27
CA LEU A 87 18.03 -10.64 -4.44
C LEU A 87 17.49 -9.86 -5.65
N LEU A 88 18.35 -9.09 -6.29
CA LEU A 88 18.05 -8.37 -7.52
C LEU A 88 18.58 -9.18 -8.70
N LEU A 89 17.68 -9.78 -9.47
CA LEU A 89 18.01 -10.56 -10.66
C LEU A 89 17.88 -9.68 -11.91
N PRO A 90 18.99 -9.45 -12.65
CA PRO A 90 18.94 -8.65 -13.86
C PRO A 90 18.03 -9.30 -14.90
N TYR A 91 17.13 -8.49 -15.46
CA TYR A 91 16.26 -8.93 -16.53
C TYR A 91 15.87 -7.74 -17.41
N GLN A 92 16.36 -7.69 -18.65
CA GLN A 92 16.08 -6.62 -19.62
C GLN A 92 16.09 -5.20 -19.01
N ASP A 93 14.95 -4.49 -19.04
CA ASP A 93 14.85 -3.07 -18.64
C ASP A 93 14.71 -2.86 -17.12
N SER A 94 14.35 -3.89 -16.37
CA SER A 94 14.17 -3.80 -14.90
C SER A 94 14.40 -5.15 -14.24
N PRO A 95 15.10 -5.22 -13.10
CA PRO A 95 15.35 -6.47 -12.39
C PRO A 95 14.06 -7.07 -11.82
N PHE A 96 14.08 -8.38 -11.57
CA PHE A 96 13.19 -9.04 -10.62
C PHE A 96 13.76 -8.88 -9.21
N CYS A 97 12.90 -8.57 -8.25
CA CYS A 97 13.25 -8.55 -6.83
C CYS A 97 12.75 -9.86 -6.21
N VAL A 98 13.65 -10.61 -5.57
CA VAL A 98 13.28 -11.83 -4.85
C VAL A 98 13.64 -11.66 -3.39
N ASP A 99 12.64 -11.60 -2.53
CA ASP A 99 12.83 -11.52 -1.09
C ASP A 99 12.89 -12.91 -0.50
N LEU A 100 14.02 -13.26 0.09
CA LEU A 100 14.25 -14.50 0.80
C LEU A 100 14.07 -14.26 2.30
N VAL A 101 13.06 -14.90 2.88
CA VAL A 101 12.72 -14.82 4.30
C VAL A 101 12.92 -16.21 4.92
N PRO A 102 13.57 -16.33 6.09
CA PRO A 102 13.69 -17.63 6.75
C PRO A 102 12.31 -18.18 7.10
N LEU A 103 12.07 -19.44 6.75
CA LEU A 103 10.88 -20.16 7.21
C LEU A 103 10.94 -20.31 8.73
N GLN A 104 9.90 -19.83 9.43
CA GLN A 104 9.78 -19.98 10.87
C GLN A 104 9.09 -21.30 11.20
N GLU A 105 9.67 -22.07 12.12
CA GLU A 105 9.17 -23.37 12.60
C GLU A 105 8.63 -24.30 11.50
N ASN A 106 7.50 -23.96 10.89
CA ASN A 106 6.88 -24.68 9.80
C ASN A 106 5.98 -23.74 8.97
N PRO A 107 5.56 -24.17 7.75
CA PRO A 107 4.76 -23.30 6.86
C PRO A 107 3.43 -22.82 7.45
N LEU A 108 2.77 -23.64 8.28
CA LEU A 108 1.50 -23.22 8.90
C LEU A 108 1.73 -22.14 9.95
N TYR A 109 2.81 -22.25 10.73
CA TYR A 109 3.17 -21.24 11.71
C TYR A 109 3.50 -19.90 11.04
N ASP A 110 4.27 -19.92 9.94
CA ASP A 110 4.59 -18.72 9.16
C ASP A 110 3.30 -18.04 8.66
N LEU A 111 2.39 -18.81 8.05
CA LEU A 111 1.12 -18.26 7.56
C LEU A 111 0.22 -17.72 8.67
N ASN A 112 0.21 -18.34 9.85
CA ASN A 112 -0.56 -17.91 11.01
C ASN A 112 -0.07 -16.56 11.59
N ASN A 113 1.18 -16.18 11.34
CA ASN A 113 1.77 -14.93 11.80
C ASN A 113 1.67 -13.78 10.77
N ARG A 114 1.06 -14.03 9.60
CA ARG A 114 0.81 -13.00 8.60
C ARG A 114 -0.36 -12.10 9.01
N ASP A 115 -0.44 -10.96 8.37
CA ASP A 115 -1.44 -9.93 8.68
C ASP A 115 -2.84 -10.29 8.17
N PHE A 116 -2.98 -10.58 6.86
CA PHE A 116 -4.28 -10.78 6.22
C PHE A 116 -4.35 -12.13 5.51
N THR A 117 -5.56 -12.71 5.46
CA THR A 117 -5.82 -14.02 4.85
C THR A 117 -5.35 -14.12 3.42
N ILE A 118 -5.54 -13.04 2.64
CA ILE A 118 -5.14 -12.95 1.22
C ILE A 118 -3.62 -13.02 1.01
N ASP A 119 -2.83 -12.70 2.02
CA ASP A 119 -1.36 -12.79 2.02
C ASP A 119 -0.85 -13.98 2.86
N ALA A 120 -1.77 -14.76 3.48
CA ALA A 120 -1.49 -15.92 4.32
C ALA A 120 -1.69 -17.26 3.58
N MET A 121 -1.23 -17.29 2.35
CA MET A 121 -1.22 -18.46 1.48
C MET A 121 0.20 -18.82 1.07
N SER A 122 0.45 -20.09 0.75
CA SER A 122 1.76 -20.53 0.27
C SER A 122 1.65 -21.65 -0.76
N ILE A 123 2.69 -21.78 -1.59
CA ILE A 123 2.84 -22.91 -2.51
C ILE A 123 4.32 -23.26 -2.61
N SER A 124 4.64 -24.54 -2.77
CA SER A 124 6.01 -24.96 -3.13
C SER A 124 6.43 -24.27 -4.42
N LEU A 125 7.65 -23.74 -4.46
CA LEU A 125 8.17 -23.07 -5.65
C LEU A 125 8.17 -24.00 -6.88
N ALA A 126 8.42 -25.29 -6.69
CA ALA A 126 8.37 -26.28 -7.77
C ALA A 126 6.93 -26.49 -8.29
N ASP A 127 5.94 -26.52 -7.40
CA ASP A 127 4.53 -26.67 -7.78
C ASP A 127 3.99 -25.48 -8.57
N LEU A 128 4.53 -24.29 -8.34
CA LEU A 128 4.13 -23.08 -9.05
C LEU A 128 4.38 -23.15 -10.58
N LEU A 129 5.28 -24.03 -11.01
CA LEU A 129 5.58 -24.27 -12.43
C LEU A 129 4.64 -25.27 -13.12
N HIS A 130 3.72 -25.87 -12.39
CA HIS A 130 2.72 -26.79 -12.97
C HIS A 130 1.52 -26.02 -13.51
N SER A 131 0.89 -26.54 -14.57
CA SER A 131 -0.30 -25.90 -15.16
C SER A 131 -1.51 -25.82 -14.23
N ASP A 132 -1.59 -26.73 -13.24
CA ASP A 132 -2.65 -26.82 -12.22
C ASP A 132 -2.24 -26.23 -10.85
N TRP A 133 -1.18 -25.41 -10.82
CA TRP A 133 -0.57 -24.89 -9.60
C TRP A 133 -1.57 -24.25 -8.63
N ALA A 134 -2.59 -23.54 -9.14
CA ALA A 134 -3.58 -22.89 -8.30
C ALA A 134 -4.32 -23.89 -7.37
N ASN A 135 -4.45 -25.15 -7.77
CA ASN A 135 -5.08 -26.20 -6.95
C ASN A 135 -4.16 -26.74 -5.84
N LYS A 136 -2.86 -26.43 -5.91
CA LYS A 136 -1.84 -26.88 -4.94
C LYS A 136 -1.52 -25.84 -3.87
N VAL A 137 -2.19 -24.70 -3.90
CA VAL A 137 -2.01 -23.63 -2.91
C VAL A 137 -2.45 -24.10 -1.53
N THR A 138 -1.58 -23.97 -0.55
CA THR A 138 -1.89 -24.13 0.87
C THR A 138 -2.57 -22.87 1.37
N ASP A 139 -3.83 -22.96 1.75
CA ASP A 139 -4.67 -21.85 2.18
C ASP A 139 -5.45 -22.22 3.47
N PRO A 140 -4.80 -22.15 4.64
CA PRO A 140 -5.43 -22.57 5.89
C PRO A 140 -6.45 -21.55 6.44
N PHE A 141 -6.45 -20.31 5.96
CA PHE A 141 -7.25 -19.21 6.51
C PHE A 141 -8.31 -18.68 5.53
N GLY A 142 -8.51 -19.34 4.38
CA GLY A 142 -9.54 -18.97 3.40
C GLY A 142 -9.20 -17.73 2.57
N GLY A 143 -7.91 -17.45 2.35
CA GLY A 143 -7.44 -16.32 1.57
C GLY A 143 -7.98 -16.29 0.14
N ARG A 144 -8.12 -17.45 -0.51
CA ARG A 144 -8.72 -17.54 -1.86
C ARG A 144 -10.19 -17.10 -1.85
N HIS A 145 -10.95 -17.52 -0.83
CA HIS A 145 -12.34 -17.10 -0.68
C HIS A 145 -12.44 -15.57 -0.49
N ASP A 146 -11.56 -15.00 0.34
CA ASP A 146 -11.53 -13.56 0.56
C ASP A 146 -11.06 -12.79 -0.69
N LEU A 147 -10.15 -13.34 -1.51
CA LEU A 147 -9.78 -12.78 -2.81
C LEU A 147 -10.98 -12.72 -3.78
N GLU A 148 -11.75 -13.82 -3.88
CA GLU A 148 -12.94 -13.90 -4.73
C GLU A 148 -14.01 -12.89 -4.29
N ASN A 149 -14.16 -12.67 -2.97
CA ASN A 149 -15.10 -11.73 -2.38
C ASN A 149 -14.55 -10.30 -2.23
N ARG A 150 -13.30 -10.07 -2.64
CA ARG A 150 -12.59 -8.77 -2.52
C ARG A 150 -12.57 -8.23 -1.09
N LEU A 151 -12.21 -9.07 -0.13
CA LEU A 151 -12.16 -8.74 1.29
C LEU A 151 -10.72 -8.72 1.82
N ILE A 152 -10.44 -7.75 2.67
CA ILE A 152 -9.25 -7.70 3.53
C ILE A 152 -9.68 -8.16 4.92
N ARG A 153 -9.28 -9.37 5.29
CA ARG A 153 -9.59 -10.00 6.58
C ARG A 153 -8.30 -10.30 7.33
N MET A 154 -8.23 -9.94 8.59
CA MET A 154 -7.13 -10.31 9.48
C MET A 154 -7.07 -11.84 9.67
N VAL A 155 -5.87 -12.38 9.80
CA VAL A 155 -5.68 -13.83 10.08
C VAL A 155 -6.11 -14.17 11.51
N ARG A 156 -5.82 -13.28 12.46
CA ARG A 156 -6.15 -13.40 13.90
C ARG A 156 -6.44 -12.04 14.50
N THR A 157 -7.18 -12.02 15.59
CA THR A 157 -7.58 -10.76 16.28
C THR A 157 -6.42 -10.04 16.96
N ASP A 158 -5.33 -10.75 17.31
CA ASP A 158 -4.13 -10.20 17.95
C ASP A 158 -3.03 -9.79 16.96
N VAL A 159 -3.28 -9.90 15.67
CA VAL A 159 -2.28 -9.66 14.60
C VAL A 159 -1.67 -8.25 14.65
N PHE A 160 -2.44 -7.26 15.08
CA PHE A 160 -2.01 -5.87 15.18
C PHE A 160 -1.08 -5.59 16.38
N GLN A 161 -1.09 -6.46 17.39
CA GLN A 161 -0.18 -6.36 18.56
C GLN A 161 1.27 -6.66 18.16
N ASN A 162 1.47 -7.54 17.20
CA ASN A 162 2.79 -7.92 16.73
C ASN A 162 3.49 -6.82 15.92
N ASP A 163 2.71 -6.03 15.18
CA ASP A 163 3.19 -4.90 14.39
C ASP A 163 2.03 -3.93 14.11
N GLY A 164 2.06 -2.77 14.76
CA GLY A 164 1.04 -1.73 14.62
C GLY A 164 0.91 -1.19 13.19
N LEU A 165 1.94 -1.30 12.35
CA LEU A 165 1.87 -0.89 10.95
C LEU A 165 0.79 -1.65 10.16
N ARG A 166 0.44 -2.86 10.58
CA ARG A 166 -0.60 -3.68 9.95
C ARG A 166 -1.97 -3.00 9.93
N LEU A 167 -2.22 -2.06 10.86
CA LEU A 167 -3.41 -1.21 10.86
C LEU A 167 -3.50 -0.36 9.59
N LEU A 168 -2.40 0.30 9.19
CA LEU A 168 -2.32 1.08 7.94
C LEU A 168 -2.24 0.18 6.71
N ARG A 169 -1.56 -0.97 6.80
CA ARG A 169 -1.48 -1.95 5.72
C ARG A 169 -2.87 -2.46 5.30
N ALA A 170 -3.84 -2.59 6.23
CA ALA A 170 -5.24 -2.91 5.88
C ALA A 170 -5.82 -1.89 4.90
N VAL A 171 -5.67 -0.59 5.21
CA VAL A 171 -6.16 0.50 4.35
C VAL A 171 -5.37 0.57 3.05
N ARG A 172 -4.04 0.39 3.10
CA ARG A 172 -3.21 0.36 1.89
C ARG A 172 -3.60 -0.78 0.95
N LEU A 173 -3.83 -1.97 1.47
CA LEU A 173 -4.29 -3.11 0.65
C LEU A 173 -5.67 -2.84 0.07
N ALA A 174 -6.61 -2.29 0.87
CA ALA A 174 -7.91 -1.85 0.36
C ALA A 174 -7.75 -0.85 -0.80
N ALA A 175 -6.86 0.14 -0.63
CA ALA A 175 -6.60 1.16 -1.65
C ALA A 175 -5.93 0.60 -2.92
N SER A 176 -4.96 -0.31 -2.76
CA SER A 176 -4.18 -0.87 -3.88
C SER A 176 -4.96 -1.92 -4.67
N LEU A 177 -5.83 -2.69 -4.00
CA LEU A 177 -6.58 -3.78 -4.61
C LEU A 177 -8.01 -3.39 -5.01
N GLY A 178 -8.55 -2.30 -4.45
CA GLY A 178 -9.96 -1.93 -4.58
C GLY A 178 -10.87 -2.89 -3.80
N PHE A 179 -10.41 -3.39 -2.64
CA PHE A 179 -11.11 -4.34 -1.79
C PHE A 179 -11.71 -3.64 -0.57
N GLU A 180 -12.72 -4.26 0.04
CA GLU A 180 -13.30 -3.82 1.30
C GLU A 180 -12.59 -4.46 2.50
N ILE A 181 -12.48 -3.72 3.60
CA ILE A 181 -12.02 -4.30 4.86
C ILE A 181 -13.23 -4.95 5.54
N GLU A 182 -13.06 -6.19 5.96
CA GLU A 182 -14.11 -6.97 6.64
C GLU A 182 -14.48 -6.32 7.98
N GLU A 183 -15.77 -6.43 8.38
CA GLU A 183 -16.32 -5.66 9.52
C GLU A 183 -15.67 -5.98 10.87
N GLU A 184 -15.35 -7.25 11.15
CA GLU A 184 -14.64 -7.61 12.39
C GLU A 184 -13.20 -7.06 12.38
N THR A 185 -12.57 -7.07 11.21
CA THR A 185 -11.25 -6.46 11.00
C THR A 185 -11.30 -4.96 11.24
N LYS A 186 -12.31 -4.23 10.70
CA LYS A 186 -12.52 -2.79 10.99
C LYS A 186 -12.70 -2.53 12.48
N ALA A 187 -13.57 -3.30 13.15
CA ALA A 187 -13.81 -3.16 14.59
C ALA A 187 -12.53 -3.38 15.40
N THR A 188 -11.72 -4.37 15.02
CA THR A 188 -10.45 -4.67 15.68
C THR A 188 -9.42 -3.56 15.43
N ILE A 189 -9.35 -2.99 14.22
CA ILE A 189 -8.51 -1.82 13.91
C ILE A 189 -8.88 -0.66 14.83
N MET A 190 -10.17 -0.30 14.91
CA MET A 190 -10.64 0.83 15.73
C MET A 190 -10.28 0.68 17.21
N GLN A 191 -10.28 -0.55 17.75
CA GLN A 191 -9.91 -0.84 19.13
C GLN A 191 -8.41 -0.76 19.39
N ASN A 192 -7.57 -0.86 18.36
CA ASN A 192 -6.13 -1.04 18.49
C ASN A 192 -5.29 0.09 17.86
N THR A 193 -5.89 1.24 17.57
CA THR A 193 -5.20 2.37 16.91
C THR A 193 -3.97 2.88 17.64
N SER A 194 -3.87 2.66 18.97
CA SER A 194 -2.71 3.04 19.79
C SER A 194 -1.42 2.30 19.42
N TYR A 195 -1.49 1.12 18.80
CA TYR A 195 -0.29 0.39 18.36
C TYR A 195 0.49 1.10 17.26
N LEU A 196 -0.11 2.11 16.59
CA LEU A 196 0.64 2.96 15.66
C LEU A 196 1.70 3.83 16.36
N GLU A 197 1.55 4.11 17.65
CA GLU A 197 2.47 4.95 18.41
C GLU A 197 3.86 4.31 18.57
N ASP A 198 3.94 2.99 18.48
CA ASP A 198 5.19 2.21 18.57
C ASP A 198 5.87 2.00 17.18
N VAL A 199 5.26 2.48 16.11
CA VAL A 199 5.78 2.31 14.74
C VAL A 199 6.62 3.52 14.35
N SER A 200 7.77 3.29 13.69
CA SER A 200 8.60 4.39 13.20
C SER A 200 7.89 5.22 12.13
N TRP A 201 8.13 6.53 12.14
CA TRP A 201 7.48 7.47 11.23
C TRP A 201 7.81 7.20 9.76
N GLU A 202 8.97 6.68 9.45
CA GLU A 202 9.36 6.30 8.09
C GLU A 202 8.43 5.20 7.56
N ARG A 203 8.15 4.17 8.35
CA ARG A 203 7.24 3.09 7.97
C ARG A 203 5.80 3.57 7.82
N ILE A 204 5.33 4.44 8.72
CA ILE A 204 4.00 5.08 8.66
C ILE A 204 3.89 5.92 7.39
N ARG A 205 4.89 6.77 7.13
CA ARG A 205 4.96 7.63 5.93
C ARG A 205 4.82 6.81 4.65
N ASP A 206 5.57 5.73 4.55
CA ASP A 206 5.62 4.91 3.33
C ASP A 206 4.25 4.28 3.04
N GLU A 207 3.59 3.68 4.03
CA GLU A 207 2.23 3.16 3.87
C GLU A 207 1.22 4.27 3.54
N PHE A 208 1.31 5.42 4.20
CA PHE A 208 0.41 6.55 3.99
C PHE A 208 0.56 7.16 2.59
N LEU A 209 1.78 7.32 2.09
CA LEU A 209 2.02 7.84 0.74
C LEU A 209 1.51 6.87 -0.34
N ILE A 210 1.55 5.55 -0.11
CA ILE A 210 0.94 4.57 -1.01
C ILE A 210 -0.59 4.74 -1.01
N ILE A 211 -1.23 4.95 0.15
CA ILE A 211 -2.67 5.24 0.23
C ILE A 211 -3.01 6.51 -0.56
N LEU A 212 -2.24 7.58 -0.37
CA LEU A 212 -2.41 8.85 -1.10
C LEU A 212 -2.15 8.71 -2.61
N SER A 213 -1.39 7.73 -3.06
CA SER A 213 -1.15 7.48 -4.49
C SER A 213 -2.33 6.82 -5.20
N SER A 214 -3.31 6.30 -4.45
CA SER A 214 -4.52 5.69 -4.99
C SER A 214 -5.33 6.69 -5.84
N THR A 215 -6.02 6.19 -6.85
CA THR A 215 -6.94 7.00 -7.68
C THR A 215 -8.19 7.47 -6.94
N GLN A 216 -8.43 6.94 -5.72
CA GLN A 216 -9.55 7.27 -4.84
C GLN A 216 -9.05 7.63 -3.43
N ALA A 217 -7.94 8.36 -3.33
CA ALA A 217 -7.29 8.68 -2.07
C ALA A 217 -8.25 9.36 -1.08
N MET A 218 -9.13 10.27 -1.54
CA MET A 218 -10.14 10.89 -0.69
C MET A 218 -10.97 9.86 0.06
N SER A 219 -11.47 8.82 -0.62
CA SER A 219 -12.30 7.77 -0.01
C SER A 219 -11.53 6.98 1.04
N TYR A 220 -10.24 6.71 0.80
CA TYR A 220 -9.40 5.99 1.75
C TYR A 220 -8.93 6.87 2.91
N ILE A 221 -8.79 8.18 2.72
CA ILE A 221 -8.57 9.12 3.82
C ILE A 221 -9.80 9.17 4.74
N TYR A 222 -11.02 9.20 4.17
CA TYR A 222 -12.25 9.06 4.96
C TYR A 222 -12.32 7.71 5.68
N LEU A 223 -11.91 6.63 5.03
CA LEU A 223 -11.83 5.32 5.68
C LEU A 223 -10.85 5.35 6.86
N MET A 224 -9.66 5.95 6.70
CA MET A 224 -8.71 6.15 7.79
C MET A 224 -9.30 6.98 8.93
N ASP A 225 -10.04 8.04 8.62
CA ASP A 225 -10.69 8.87 9.61
C ASP A 225 -11.76 8.09 10.40
N ASN A 226 -12.61 7.36 9.71
CA ASN A 226 -13.64 6.51 10.31
C ASN A 226 -13.05 5.39 11.18
N LEU A 227 -11.88 4.87 10.84
CA LEU A 227 -11.16 3.86 11.61
C LEU A 227 -10.34 4.46 12.77
N GLY A 228 -10.30 5.79 12.90
CA GLY A 228 -9.51 6.48 13.92
C GLY A 228 -8.00 6.51 13.65
N LEU A 229 -7.57 6.20 12.41
CA LEU A 229 -6.16 6.14 12.03
C LEU A 229 -5.62 7.48 11.51
N LEU A 230 -6.44 8.31 10.85
CA LEU A 230 -5.98 9.54 10.21
C LEU A 230 -5.28 10.48 11.18
N CYS A 231 -5.92 10.77 12.31
CA CYS A 231 -5.35 11.67 13.32
C CYS A 231 -4.29 10.98 14.22
N LYS A 232 -4.07 9.68 14.09
CA LYS A 232 -2.88 9.01 14.64
C LYS A 232 -1.66 9.22 13.74
N VAL A 233 -1.88 9.28 12.43
CA VAL A 233 -0.84 9.58 11.44
C VAL A 233 -0.51 11.07 11.38
N ILE A 234 -1.51 11.95 11.44
CA ILE A 234 -1.35 13.40 11.41
C ILE A 234 -2.20 14.01 12.54
N PRO A 235 -1.67 14.12 13.76
CA PRO A 235 -2.42 14.58 14.94
C PRO A 235 -2.98 16.00 14.81
N GLU A 236 -2.33 16.86 14.05
CA GLU A 236 -2.72 18.24 13.83
C GLU A 236 -4.11 18.36 13.19
N LEU A 237 -4.51 17.38 12.39
CA LEU A 237 -5.82 17.37 11.71
C LEU A 237 -6.99 17.26 12.69
N GLU A 238 -6.80 16.65 13.88
CA GLU A 238 -7.86 16.48 14.88
C GLU A 238 -8.45 17.83 15.34
N GLN A 239 -7.62 18.86 15.43
CA GLN A 239 -8.08 20.18 15.83
C GLN A 239 -9.08 20.77 14.82
N GLY A 240 -8.95 20.41 13.54
CA GLY A 240 -9.83 20.86 12.46
C GLY A 240 -11.27 20.34 12.56
N ARG A 241 -11.48 19.19 13.22
CA ARG A 241 -12.78 18.52 13.36
C ARG A 241 -13.84 19.39 14.07
N LYS A 242 -13.42 20.21 15.01
CA LYS A 242 -14.31 21.08 15.83
C LYS A 242 -14.37 22.52 15.34
N VAL A 243 -13.65 22.86 14.28
CA VAL A 243 -13.56 24.24 13.80
C VAL A 243 -14.51 24.44 12.63
N THR A 244 -15.61 25.16 12.91
CA THR A 244 -16.52 25.63 11.87
C THR A 244 -15.89 26.79 11.10
N GLN A 245 -16.14 26.83 9.81
CA GLN A 245 -15.70 27.88 8.92
C GLN A 245 -16.80 28.96 8.74
N PRO A 246 -16.50 30.08 8.10
CA PRO A 246 -17.51 31.08 7.72
C PRO A 246 -18.65 30.48 6.90
N LYS A 247 -19.78 31.17 6.80
CA LYS A 247 -21.03 30.67 6.17
C LYS A 247 -20.87 30.22 4.70
N GLU A 248 -19.79 30.64 4.05
CA GLU A 248 -19.44 30.28 2.68
C GLU A 248 -18.89 28.84 2.58
N HIS A 249 -18.53 28.21 3.70
CA HIS A 249 -18.02 26.85 3.76
C HIS A 249 -19.05 25.90 4.39
N TYR A 250 -19.29 24.78 3.74
CA TYR A 250 -20.23 23.75 4.21
C TYR A 250 -19.60 22.83 5.26
N TRP A 251 -18.31 22.53 5.13
CA TRP A 251 -17.57 21.60 5.94
C TRP A 251 -16.83 22.26 7.10
N ASN A 252 -16.53 21.49 8.18
CA ASN A 252 -15.50 21.87 9.13
C ASN A 252 -14.11 21.86 8.46
N VAL A 253 -13.04 22.26 9.18
CA VAL A 253 -11.70 22.38 8.58
C VAL A 253 -11.16 21.02 8.14
N LEU A 254 -11.36 19.93 8.94
CA LEU A 254 -10.90 18.58 8.59
C LEU A 254 -11.59 18.05 7.34
N GLU A 255 -12.93 18.09 7.32
CA GLU A 255 -13.71 17.65 6.16
C GLU A 255 -13.35 18.45 4.91
N HIS A 256 -13.18 19.78 5.04
CA HIS A 256 -12.73 20.63 3.94
C HIS A 256 -11.39 20.20 3.37
N ASN A 257 -10.42 19.86 4.22
CA ASN A 257 -9.11 19.39 3.80
C ASN A 257 -9.23 18.05 3.01
N ILE A 258 -10.04 17.12 3.50
CA ILE A 258 -10.29 15.84 2.81
C ILE A 258 -11.01 16.06 1.46
N GLU A 259 -12.05 16.89 1.43
CA GLU A 259 -12.79 17.23 0.20
C GLU A 259 -11.92 17.96 -0.83
N THR A 260 -10.91 18.72 -0.37
CA THR A 260 -9.94 19.35 -1.27
C THR A 260 -9.10 18.30 -2.01
N VAL A 261 -8.75 17.18 -1.36
CA VAL A 261 -8.09 16.05 -2.05
C VAL A 261 -8.98 15.51 -3.16
N GLY A 262 -10.27 15.24 -2.88
CA GLY A 262 -11.21 14.75 -3.89
C GLY A 262 -11.44 15.75 -5.04
N THR A 263 -11.47 17.05 -4.72
CA THR A 263 -11.54 18.10 -5.75
C THR A 263 -10.32 18.03 -6.66
N PHE A 264 -9.12 17.91 -6.10
CA PHE A 264 -7.88 17.76 -6.85
C PHE A 264 -7.88 16.48 -7.72
N GLU A 265 -8.32 15.34 -7.19
CA GLU A 265 -8.46 14.08 -7.94
C GLU A 265 -9.38 14.24 -9.16
N ASN A 266 -10.54 14.87 -8.97
CA ASN A 266 -11.48 15.15 -10.06
C ASN A 266 -10.91 16.10 -11.12
N LEU A 267 -10.09 17.06 -10.71
CA LEU A 267 -9.41 17.96 -11.65
C LEU A 267 -8.33 17.26 -12.46
N ILE A 268 -7.49 16.44 -11.81
CA ILE A 268 -6.41 15.69 -12.47
C ILE A 268 -6.96 14.63 -13.43
N SER A 269 -7.98 13.87 -13.00
CA SER A 269 -8.64 12.86 -13.83
C SER A 269 -9.55 13.44 -14.92
N ARG A 270 -9.76 14.77 -14.92
CA ARG A 270 -10.69 15.48 -15.80
C ARG A 270 -12.14 14.98 -15.70
N SER A 271 -12.52 14.51 -14.51
CA SER A 271 -13.86 13.97 -14.20
C SER A 271 -14.72 14.91 -13.32
N TYR A 272 -14.31 16.18 -13.18
CA TYR A 272 -15.02 17.14 -12.32
C TYR A 272 -16.46 17.39 -12.82
N ASN A 273 -17.40 17.40 -11.88
CA ASN A 273 -18.80 17.72 -12.16
C ASN A 273 -19.22 18.96 -11.32
N PRO A 274 -19.74 20.04 -11.94
CA PRO A 274 -20.11 20.13 -13.36
C PRO A 274 -18.91 20.31 -14.30
N SER A 275 -18.98 19.71 -15.47
CA SER A 275 -17.85 19.67 -16.44
C SER A 275 -17.40 21.03 -16.96
N TRP A 276 -18.23 22.06 -16.91
CA TRP A 276 -17.87 23.41 -17.33
C TRP A 276 -16.70 23.99 -16.52
N VAL A 277 -16.51 23.56 -15.26
CA VAL A 277 -15.37 24.00 -14.41
C VAL A 277 -14.05 23.66 -15.10
N LEU A 278 -13.97 22.50 -15.75
CA LEU A 278 -12.74 22.05 -16.43
C LEU A 278 -12.31 22.98 -17.59
N ASN A 279 -13.24 23.74 -18.17
CA ASN A 279 -12.94 24.70 -19.23
C ASN A 279 -12.19 25.93 -18.69
N HIS A 280 -12.28 26.20 -17.38
CA HIS A 280 -11.64 27.33 -16.69
C HIS A 280 -10.34 26.94 -15.99
N VAL A 281 -10.03 25.61 -15.94
CA VAL A 281 -8.78 25.12 -15.36
C VAL A 281 -7.77 24.91 -16.49
N PRO A 282 -6.68 25.69 -16.54
CA PRO A 282 -5.62 25.48 -17.52
C PRO A 282 -5.10 24.03 -17.46
N TRP A 283 -5.08 23.38 -18.61
CA TRP A 283 -4.60 22.00 -18.70
C TRP A 283 -3.80 21.80 -19.99
N SER A 284 -2.71 21.03 -19.88
CA SER A 284 -1.86 20.67 -21.03
C SER A 284 -1.24 19.28 -20.82
N HIS A 285 -0.77 18.68 -21.89
CA HIS A 285 0.00 17.43 -21.81
C HIS A 285 1.26 17.59 -20.95
N GLY A 286 1.92 18.77 -21.00
CA GLY A 286 3.06 19.07 -20.14
C GLY A 286 2.71 19.11 -18.66
N LEU A 287 1.54 19.67 -18.30
CA LEU A 287 1.08 19.66 -16.90
C LEU A 287 0.72 18.24 -16.43
N ALA A 288 0.08 17.44 -17.27
CA ALA A 288 -0.20 16.04 -16.97
C ALA A 288 1.11 15.23 -16.75
N ALA A 289 2.13 15.44 -17.58
CA ALA A 289 3.44 14.82 -17.41
C ALA A 289 4.13 15.30 -16.12
N TYR A 290 4.05 16.59 -15.81
CA TYR A 290 4.61 17.17 -14.59
C TYR A 290 4.06 16.49 -13.31
N PHE A 291 2.75 16.25 -13.22
CA PHE A 291 2.17 15.57 -12.06
C PHE A 291 2.57 14.10 -11.97
N LYS A 292 2.83 13.43 -13.09
CA LYS A 292 3.29 12.03 -13.13
C LYS A 292 4.77 11.85 -12.87
N GLU A 293 5.56 12.94 -12.83
CA GLU A 293 6.98 12.86 -12.55
C GLU A 293 7.23 12.29 -11.15
N VAL A 294 8.06 11.24 -11.08
CA VAL A 294 8.54 10.65 -9.82
C VAL A 294 9.58 11.57 -9.21
N ILE A 295 9.37 11.96 -7.94
CA ILE A 295 10.24 12.91 -7.24
C ILE A 295 11.20 12.18 -6.30
N SER A 296 10.69 11.25 -5.48
CA SER A 296 11.46 10.51 -4.49
C SER A 296 10.76 9.19 -4.17
N ASP A 297 11.54 8.15 -3.93
CA ASP A 297 11.09 6.85 -3.42
C ASP A 297 9.87 6.25 -4.17
N GLY A 298 9.78 6.50 -5.48
CA GLY A 298 8.66 6.05 -6.31
C GLY A 298 7.41 6.93 -6.25
N HIS A 299 7.39 7.97 -5.41
CA HIS A 299 6.24 8.86 -5.26
C HIS A 299 6.24 9.99 -6.29
N THR A 300 5.05 10.26 -6.85
CA THR A 300 4.86 11.28 -7.89
C THR A 300 4.53 12.65 -7.29
N ARG A 301 4.67 13.71 -8.11
CA ARG A 301 4.18 15.06 -7.74
C ARG A 301 2.68 15.05 -7.45
N GLU A 302 1.91 14.21 -8.11
CA GLU A 302 0.47 14.06 -7.86
C GLU A 302 0.21 13.57 -6.42
N THR A 303 0.96 12.58 -5.94
CA THR A 303 0.87 12.09 -4.56
C THR A 303 1.18 13.21 -3.55
N LEU A 304 2.26 13.97 -3.79
CA LEU A 304 2.62 15.09 -2.90
C LEU A 304 1.62 16.25 -2.98
N ALA A 305 1.00 16.49 -4.14
CA ALA A 305 -0.05 17.50 -4.27
C ALA A 305 -1.31 17.10 -3.48
N ARG A 306 -1.69 15.81 -3.45
CA ARG A 306 -2.77 15.31 -2.57
C ARG A 306 -2.44 15.53 -1.08
N LEU A 307 -1.19 15.27 -0.68
CA LEU A 307 -0.73 15.57 0.68
C LEU A 307 -0.85 17.09 0.97
N ALA A 308 -0.42 17.94 0.05
CA ALA A 308 -0.56 19.38 0.18
C ALA A 308 -2.02 19.82 0.29
N CYS A 309 -2.93 19.21 -0.50
CA CYS A 309 -4.37 19.46 -0.38
C CYS A 309 -4.91 19.06 1.00
N LEU A 310 -4.46 17.94 1.55
CA LEU A 310 -4.89 17.49 2.88
C LEU A 310 -4.39 18.41 4.01
N LEU A 311 -3.25 19.07 3.83
CA LEU A 311 -2.59 19.85 4.87
C LEU A 311 -2.75 21.38 4.72
N HIS A 312 -3.28 21.88 3.59
CA HIS A 312 -3.23 23.32 3.24
C HIS A 312 -3.84 24.25 4.30
N ASP A 313 -4.83 23.77 5.03
CA ASP A 313 -5.55 24.52 6.05
C ASP A 313 -5.33 23.99 7.48
N VAL A 314 -4.32 23.16 7.69
CA VAL A 314 -4.04 22.48 8.97
C VAL A 314 -3.85 23.47 10.14
N ALA A 315 -3.35 24.68 9.88
CA ALA A 315 -3.15 25.72 10.90
C ALA A 315 -4.38 26.65 11.11
N LYS A 316 -5.49 26.46 10.40
CA LYS A 316 -6.72 27.26 10.65
C LYS A 316 -7.20 27.19 12.10
N PRO A 317 -7.20 26.04 12.80
CA PRO A 317 -7.59 25.99 14.20
C PRO A 317 -6.76 26.91 15.12
N ALA A 318 -5.44 26.92 14.95
CA ALA A 318 -4.51 27.71 15.75
C ALA A 318 -4.64 29.21 15.50
N THR A 319 -5.02 29.64 14.29
CA THR A 319 -5.11 31.05 13.89
C THR A 319 -6.54 31.59 13.92
N ARG A 320 -7.49 30.83 14.46
CA ARG A 320 -8.90 31.20 14.51
C ARG A 320 -9.13 32.41 15.44
N THR A 321 -9.73 33.44 14.90
CA THR A 321 -10.21 34.63 15.65
C THR A 321 -11.68 34.90 15.34
N VAL A 322 -12.41 35.47 16.32
CA VAL A 322 -13.78 35.90 16.14
C VAL A 322 -13.84 37.40 16.42
N GLU A 323 -14.20 38.21 15.43
CA GLU A 323 -14.37 39.64 15.55
C GLU A 323 -15.64 39.97 16.36
N MET A 324 -15.75 41.22 16.84
CA MET A 324 -16.92 41.71 17.63
C MET A 324 -18.26 41.56 16.89
N ASN A 325 -18.23 41.58 15.55
CA ASN A 325 -19.41 41.40 14.69
C ASN A 325 -19.75 39.90 14.46
N GLY A 326 -19.04 38.99 15.13
CA GLY A 326 -19.20 37.52 14.96
C GLY A 326 -18.52 36.91 13.75
N ARG A 327 -17.75 37.71 12.98
CA ARG A 327 -17.03 37.21 11.81
C ARG A 327 -15.84 36.36 12.25
N ILE A 328 -15.74 35.15 11.69
CA ILE A 328 -14.59 34.23 11.89
C ILE A 328 -13.49 34.58 10.87
N ARG A 329 -12.25 34.66 11.34
CA ARG A 329 -11.05 34.82 10.52
C ARG A 329 -9.95 33.82 10.90
N PHE A 330 -9.07 33.55 9.95
CA PHE A 330 -7.92 32.63 10.09
C PHE A 330 -6.65 33.33 9.55
N LEU A 331 -6.33 34.50 10.10
CA LEU A 331 -5.21 35.31 9.61
C LEU A 331 -3.87 34.64 9.91
N GLY A 332 -3.05 34.49 8.88
CA GLY A 332 -1.70 33.87 9.02
C GLY A 332 -1.67 32.35 8.93
N HIS A 333 -2.81 31.63 8.79
CA HIS A 333 -2.82 30.16 8.75
C HIS A 333 -1.90 29.56 7.68
N HIS A 334 -1.71 30.25 6.53
CA HIS A 334 -0.83 29.80 5.47
C HIS A 334 0.66 29.86 5.85
N SER A 335 1.05 30.76 6.74
CA SER A 335 2.42 30.85 7.24
C SER A 335 2.67 29.91 8.42
N GLU A 336 1.65 29.71 9.27
CA GLU A 336 1.73 28.80 10.41
C GLU A 336 1.63 27.31 9.98
N GLY A 337 1.00 27.03 8.83
CA GLY A 337 0.85 25.69 8.28
C GLY A 337 1.99 25.26 7.34
N ALA A 338 2.89 26.15 7.02
CA ALA A 338 4.04 25.88 6.16
C ALA A 338 5.24 25.39 6.98
#